data_629ac01cca2aaace459d28c8d4e1a9ee
#
_entry.id   629ac01cca2aaace459d28c8d4e1a9ee
#
_cell.length_a   1.000
_cell.length_b   1.000
_cell.length_c   1.000
_cell.angle_alpha   90.00
_cell.angle_beta   90.00
_cell.angle_gamma   90.00
#
_symmetry.space_group_name_H-M   'P 1'
#
loop_
_entity.id
_entity.type
_entity.pdbx_description
1 polymer ?
#
loop_
_entity_poly.entity_id
_entity_poly.type
_entity_poly.pdbx_seq_one_letter_code
_entity_poly.pdbx_strand_id
1 'polypeptide(L)'
;LSFTHKVTARNIFRYKQRMLMTIFGVAGSVALLFAGLGIQSSVAGVPSKQFQQIQQYQMIVSENPSATNQDKAELEEVLKGKDIQAYQKIYSKTLDKDFKGKAGLQTITLMMTDKEDLTPFIHLQHHQQELTLKDGVVITAKLAQLAGVKVGQTLEIEGKELKVASIAENYVGHFIYMSQASYEQIYGQLAQ
;
A
#
# COMPACT_ATOMS: atom_id res chain seq x y z
N LEU A 1 -14.82 52.81 24.02
CA LEU A 1 -15.79 51.86 23.46
C LEU A 1 -17.15 52.54 23.34
N SER A 2 -17.71 52.60 22.13
CA SER A 2 -19.05 53.14 21.84
C SER A 2 -20.12 52.46 22.73
N PHE A 3 -21.18 53.20 23.07
CA PHE A 3 -22.31 52.69 23.85
C PHE A 3 -22.83 51.36 23.29
N THR A 4 -22.93 51.25 21.98
CA THR A 4 -23.38 50.05 21.27
C THR A 4 -22.49 48.83 21.60
N HIS A 5 -21.18 48.95 21.63
CA HIS A 5 -20.29 47.83 21.96
C HIS A 5 -20.45 47.37 23.41
N LYS A 6 -20.69 48.31 24.36
CA LYS A 6 -20.96 47.94 25.76
C LYS A 6 -22.28 47.18 25.93
N VAL A 7 -23.31 47.56 25.22
CA VAL A 7 -24.64 46.88 25.26
C VAL A 7 -24.54 45.49 24.64
N THR A 8 -23.83 45.38 23.48
CA THR A 8 -23.64 44.08 22.81
C THR A 8 -22.84 43.10 23.69
N ALA A 9 -21.74 43.58 24.29
CA ALA A 9 -20.94 42.76 25.20
C ALA A 9 -21.76 42.26 26.40
N ARG A 10 -22.54 43.17 27.02
CA ARG A 10 -23.42 42.79 28.15
C ARG A 10 -24.49 41.77 27.76
N ASN A 11 -25.09 41.86 26.58
CA ASN A 11 -26.05 40.89 26.08
C ASN A 11 -25.40 39.54 25.82
N ILE A 12 -24.21 39.49 25.23
CA ILE A 12 -23.45 38.25 24.99
C ILE A 12 -23.17 37.54 26.31
N PHE A 13 -22.68 38.24 27.32
CA PHE A 13 -22.37 37.63 28.62
C PHE A 13 -23.62 37.23 29.40
N ARG A 14 -24.75 37.94 29.23
CA ARG A 14 -26.03 37.60 29.86
C ARG A 14 -26.63 36.33 29.29
N TYR A 15 -26.51 36.08 27.99
CA TYR A 15 -27.07 34.93 27.30
C TYR A 15 -26.00 33.96 26.80
N LYS A 16 -24.92 33.79 27.56
CA LYS A 16 -23.76 32.97 27.22
C LYS A 16 -24.10 31.52 26.80
N GLN A 17 -25.11 30.92 27.40
CA GLN A 17 -25.59 29.58 27.05
C GLN A 17 -26.09 29.51 25.59
N ARG A 18 -26.95 30.47 25.20
CA ARG A 18 -27.50 30.55 23.84
C ARG A 18 -26.43 30.86 22.82
N MET A 19 -25.50 31.76 23.16
CA MET A 19 -24.33 32.09 22.33
C MET A 19 -23.43 30.86 22.11
N LEU A 20 -23.11 30.13 23.18
CA LEU A 20 -22.30 28.91 23.08
C LEU A 20 -22.98 27.83 22.23
N MET A 21 -24.28 27.59 22.40
CA MET A 21 -25.03 26.66 21.56
C MET A 21 -24.93 27.03 20.06
N THR A 22 -25.07 28.32 19.73
CA THR A 22 -24.96 28.79 18.35
C THR A 22 -23.53 28.61 17.82
N ILE A 23 -22.51 28.96 18.59
CA ILE A 23 -21.10 28.80 18.20
C ILE A 23 -20.79 27.32 17.98
N PHE A 24 -21.15 26.44 18.91
CA PHE A 24 -20.90 24.99 18.76
C PHE A 24 -21.69 24.38 17.60
N GLY A 25 -22.92 24.84 17.36
CA GLY A 25 -23.72 24.40 16.22
C GLY A 25 -23.07 24.75 14.89
N VAL A 26 -22.68 25.99 14.71
CA VAL A 26 -22.00 26.47 13.47
C VAL A 26 -20.62 25.83 13.34
N ALA A 27 -19.82 25.84 14.40
CA ALA A 27 -18.48 25.25 14.38
C ALA A 27 -18.52 23.75 14.09
N GLY A 28 -19.47 23.02 14.68
CA GLY A 28 -19.67 21.58 14.42
C GLY A 28 -20.05 21.30 12.97
N SER A 29 -20.97 22.09 12.41
CA SER A 29 -21.38 21.95 11.00
C SER A 29 -20.22 22.20 10.04
N VAL A 30 -19.44 23.26 10.27
CA VAL A 30 -18.27 23.58 9.47
C VAL A 30 -17.18 22.51 9.61
N ALA A 31 -16.94 22.02 10.82
CA ALA A 31 -15.97 20.93 11.06
C ALA A 31 -16.36 19.66 10.33
N LEU A 32 -17.63 19.27 10.31
CA LEU A 32 -18.12 18.13 9.56
C LEU A 32 -17.94 18.29 8.05
N LEU A 33 -18.21 19.47 7.50
CA LEU A 33 -17.97 19.77 6.08
C LEU A 33 -16.47 19.65 5.74
N PHE A 34 -15.59 20.22 6.52
CA PHE A 34 -14.14 20.11 6.31
C PHE A 34 -13.65 18.66 6.45
N ALA A 35 -14.15 17.91 7.42
CA ALA A 35 -13.82 16.51 7.58
C ALA A 35 -14.28 15.70 6.35
N GLY A 36 -15.51 15.89 5.89
CA GLY A 36 -16.05 15.21 4.70
C GLY A 36 -15.25 15.51 3.43
N LEU A 37 -14.96 16.77 3.16
CA LEU A 37 -14.15 17.18 1.99
C LEU A 37 -12.69 16.69 2.11
N GLY A 38 -12.12 16.70 3.31
CA GLY A 38 -10.78 16.18 3.57
C GLY A 38 -10.67 14.69 3.32
N ILE A 39 -11.63 13.89 3.78
CA ILE A 39 -11.70 12.45 3.51
C ILE A 39 -11.87 12.19 2.02
N GLN A 40 -12.82 12.88 1.37
CA GLN A 40 -13.03 12.75 -0.07
C GLN A 40 -11.75 13.03 -0.87
N SER A 41 -11.08 14.14 -0.59
CA SER A 41 -9.83 14.51 -1.26
C SER A 41 -8.72 13.49 -1.02
N SER A 42 -8.59 12.99 0.20
CA SER A 42 -7.57 11.99 0.55
C SER A 42 -7.79 10.67 -0.17
N VAL A 43 -9.04 10.17 -0.21
CA VAL A 43 -9.38 8.90 -0.85
C VAL A 43 -9.30 9.00 -2.37
N ALA A 44 -9.75 10.10 -2.96
CA ALA A 44 -9.74 10.30 -4.42
C ALA A 44 -8.33 10.25 -5.03
N GLY A 45 -7.30 10.63 -4.28
CA GLY A 45 -5.91 10.59 -4.74
C GLY A 45 -5.25 9.20 -4.69
N VAL A 46 -5.81 8.25 -3.94
CA VAL A 46 -5.19 6.94 -3.74
C VAL A 46 -5.05 6.13 -5.04
N PRO A 47 -6.10 5.97 -5.89
CA PRO A 47 -5.97 5.21 -7.12
C PRO A 47 -4.91 5.79 -8.05
N SER A 48 -4.88 7.12 -8.22
CA SER A 48 -3.89 7.78 -9.07
C SER A 48 -2.46 7.51 -8.60
N LYS A 49 -2.20 7.63 -7.29
CA LYS A 49 -0.88 7.35 -6.72
C LYS A 49 -0.49 5.88 -6.86
N GLN A 50 -1.42 4.96 -6.59
CA GLN A 50 -1.15 3.53 -6.67
C GLN A 50 -0.86 3.09 -8.10
N PHE A 51 -1.74 3.46 -9.07
CA PHE A 51 -1.69 2.94 -10.44
C PHE A 51 -0.90 3.81 -11.43
N GLN A 52 -0.46 5.00 -11.04
CA GLN A 52 0.40 5.84 -11.89
C GLN A 52 1.84 5.94 -11.36
N GLN A 53 2.04 5.83 -10.05
CA GLN A 53 3.36 6.01 -9.44
C GLN A 53 4.01 4.69 -9.02
N ILE A 54 3.23 3.69 -8.62
CA ILE A 54 3.76 2.43 -8.09
C ILE A 54 3.54 1.28 -9.08
N GLN A 55 2.29 0.98 -9.45
CA GLN A 55 1.96 -0.10 -10.37
C GLN A 55 1.90 0.42 -11.79
N GLN A 56 2.92 0.15 -12.58
CA GLN A 56 3.04 0.67 -13.96
C GLN A 56 2.71 -0.37 -15.02
N TYR A 57 2.39 -1.59 -14.63
CA TYR A 57 1.96 -2.63 -15.56
C TYR A 57 0.52 -2.39 -16.03
N GLN A 58 0.24 -2.73 -17.28
CA GLN A 58 -1.06 -2.55 -17.91
C GLN A 58 -1.97 -3.77 -17.74
N MET A 59 -1.37 -4.96 -17.60
CA MET A 59 -2.11 -6.22 -17.51
C MET A 59 -1.35 -7.24 -16.66
N ILE A 60 -2.09 -8.05 -15.93
CA ILE A 60 -1.60 -9.26 -15.28
C ILE A 60 -2.28 -10.44 -15.93
N VAL A 61 -1.51 -11.43 -16.35
CA VAL A 61 -1.99 -12.72 -16.83
C VAL A 61 -1.64 -13.77 -15.79
N SER A 62 -2.65 -14.48 -15.31
CA SER A 62 -2.46 -15.59 -14.36
C SER A 62 -2.45 -16.90 -15.12
N GLU A 63 -1.44 -17.72 -14.88
CA GLU A 63 -1.37 -19.05 -15.44
C GLU A 63 -2.47 -19.93 -14.83
N ASN A 64 -3.22 -20.64 -15.68
CA ASN A 64 -4.20 -21.61 -15.21
C ASN A 64 -3.46 -22.87 -14.73
N PRO A 65 -3.72 -23.38 -13.51
CA PRO A 65 -3.12 -24.62 -13.04
C PRO A 65 -3.37 -25.83 -13.93
N SER A 66 -4.42 -25.78 -14.76
CA SER A 66 -4.78 -26.83 -15.72
C SER A 66 -4.25 -26.55 -17.14
N ALA A 67 -3.41 -25.53 -17.34
CA ALA A 67 -2.85 -25.19 -18.64
C ALA A 67 -1.95 -26.32 -19.15
N THR A 68 -2.15 -26.69 -20.40
CA THR A 68 -1.32 -27.68 -21.08
C THR A 68 0.01 -27.09 -21.53
N ASN A 69 0.98 -27.93 -21.89
CA ASN A 69 2.24 -27.46 -22.45
C ASN A 69 2.04 -26.67 -23.77
N GLN A 70 0.96 -26.99 -24.50
CA GLN A 70 0.61 -26.26 -25.71
C GLN A 70 0.11 -24.85 -25.38
N ASP A 71 -0.76 -24.70 -24.36
CA ASP A 71 -1.25 -23.39 -23.90
C ASP A 71 -0.10 -22.50 -23.42
N LYS A 72 0.88 -23.09 -22.73
CA LYS A 72 2.08 -22.38 -22.28
C LYS A 72 2.93 -21.90 -23.47
N ALA A 73 3.09 -22.75 -24.49
CA ALA A 73 3.84 -22.39 -25.69
C ALA A 73 3.14 -21.26 -26.50
N GLU A 74 1.82 -21.33 -26.64
CA GLU A 74 1.02 -20.28 -27.27
C GLU A 74 1.11 -18.95 -26.51
N LEU A 75 1.05 -18.99 -25.19
CA LEU A 75 1.26 -17.79 -24.36
C LEU A 75 2.64 -17.19 -24.58
N GLU A 76 3.68 -17.99 -24.61
CA GLU A 76 5.05 -17.51 -24.89
C GLU A 76 5.20 -16.88 -26.28
N GLU A 77 4.51 -17.41 -27.27
CA GLU A 77 4.48 -16.82 -28.61
C GLU A 77 3.79 -15.46 -28.59
N VAL A 78 2.65 -15.35 -27.93
CA VAL A 78 1.94 -14.06 -27.74
C VAL A 78 2.80 -13.04 -27.00
N LEU A 79 3.50 -13.45 -25.96
CA LEU A 79 4.38 -12.57 -25.17
C LEU A 79 5.59 -12.05 -25.97
N LYS A 80 6.01 -12.76 -27.01
CA LYS A 80 7.05 -12.32 -27.97
C LYS A 80 6.51 -11.48 -29.11
N GLY A 81 5.19 -11.31 -29.19
CA GLY A 81 4.51 -10.53 -30.22
C GLY A 81 4.89 -9.04 -30.17
N LYS A 82 4.71 -8.35 -31.30
CA LYS A 82 5.07 -6.94 -31.46
C LYS A 82 4.23 -5.99 -30.59
N ASP A 83 3.08 -6.45 -30.13
CA ASP A 83 2.14 -5.66 -29.32
C ASP A 83 2.53 -5.65 -27.83
N ILE A 84 3.43 -6.55 -27.41
CA ILE A 84 3.94 -6.64 -26.04
C ILE A 84 5.30 -5.95 -25.96
N GLN A 85 5.35 -4.79 -25.34
CA GLN A 85 6.60 -4.03 -25.19
C GLN A 85 7.57 -4.68 -24.21
N ALA A 86 7.05 -5.18 -23.09
CA ALA A 86 7.82 -5.88 -22.07
C ALA A 86 6.90 -6.76 -21.21
N TYR A 87 7.43 -7.83 -20.68
CA TYR A 87 6.77 -8.66 -19.70
C TYR A 87 7.73 -9.14 -18.62
N GLN A 88 7.17 -9.47 -17.46
CA GLN A 88 7.91 -10.01 -16.32
C GLN A 88 7.14 -11.19 -15.75
N LYS A 89 7.81 -12.33 -15.63
CA LYS A 89 7.27 -13.49 -14.90
C LYS A 89 7.41 -13.24 -13.40
N ILE A 90 6.33 -13.43 -12.68
CA ILE A 90 6.30 -13.35 -11.22
C ILE A 90 5.61 -14.59 -10.64
N TYR A 91 6.10 -15.03 -9.50
CA TYR A 91 5.37 -15.94 -8.64
C TYR A 91 4.64 -15.11 -7.57
N SER A 92 3.35 -15.34 -7.40
CA SER A 92 2.54 -14.63 -6.42
C SER A 92 1.84 -15.62 -5.50
N LYS A 93 2.00 -15.44 -4.20
CA LYS A 93 1.33 -16.20 -3.17
C LYS A 93 0.63 -15.26 -2.21
N THR A 94 -0.66 -15.51 -2.01
CA THR A 94 -1.44 -14.77 -1.01
C THR A 94 -1.51 -15.59 0.27
N LEU A 95 -1.29 -14.94 1.40
CA LEU A 95 -1.34 -15.54 2.73
C LEU A 95 -2.01 -14.59 3.72
N ASP A 96 -2.60 -15.15 4.75
CA ASP A 96 -3.22 -14.37 5.81
C ASP A 96 -2.36 -14.42 7.08
N LYS A 97 -2.15 -13.27 7.70
CA LYS A 97 -1.45 -13.14 8.98
C LYS A 97 -2.28 -12.34 9.98
N ASP A 98 -2.42 -12.89 11.18
CA ASP A 98 -3.09 -12.19 12.26
C ASP A 98 -2.11 -11.28 13.02
N PHE A 99 -2.36 -9.98 12.94
CA PHE A 99 -1.64 -8.95 13.69
C PHE A 99 -2.39 -8.60 14.97
N LYS A 100 -2.39 -9.55 15.93
CA LYS A 100 -3.10 -9.47 17.22
C LYS A 100 -2.89 -8.10 17.90
N GLY A 101 -4.01 -7.47 18.27
CA GLY A 101 -4.02 -6.20 19.00
C GLY A 101 -3.80 -4.95 18.14
N LYS A 102 -3.55 -5.07 16.82
CA LYS A 102 -3.36 -3.91 15.92
C LYS A 102 -4.41 -3.81 14.80
N ALA A 103 -4.59 -4.86 14.02
CA ALA A 103 -5.48 -4.83 12.86
C ALA A 103 -6.19 -6.17 12.60
N GLY A 104 -5.98 -7.20 13.45
CA GLY A 104 -6.52 -8.54 13.22
C GLY A 104 -5.92 -9.23 11.99
N LEU A 105 -6.72 -10.09 11.38
CA LEU A 105 -6.33 -10.85 10.20
C LEU A 105 -6.14 -9.93 8.99
N GLN A 106 -4.98 -9.98 8.37
CA GLN A 106 -4.64 -9.20 7.18
C GLN A 106 -4.09 -10.10 6.09
N THR A 107 -4.52 -9.85 4.88
CA THR A 107 -4.03 -10.54 3.69
C THR A 107 -2.75 -9.89 3.20
N ILE A 108 -1.72 -10.70 3.00
CA ILE A 108 -0.41 -10.29 2.51
C ILE A 108 -0.15 -10.99 1.19
N THR A 109 0.33 -10.28 0.18
CA THR A 109 0.75 -10.85 -1.09
C THR A 109 2.27 -10.90 -1.13
N LEU A 110 2.83 -12.10 -1.20
CA LEU A 110 4.23 -12.34 -1.47
C LEU A 110 4.42 -12.40 -2.98
N MET A 111 5.32 -11.58 -3.50
CA MET A 111 5.70 -11.54 -4.91
C MET A 111 7.18 -11.87 -5.06
N MET A 112 7.49 -12.91 -5.82
CA MET A 112 8.83 -13.31 -6.15
C MET A 112 9.06 -13.18 -7.66
N THR A 113 10.22 -12.71 -8.03
CA THR A 113 10.62 -12.49 -9.41
C THR A 113 12.06 -12.96 -9.65
N ASP A 114 12.36 -13.32 -10.88
CA ASP A 114 13.70 -13.69 -11.35
C ASP A 114 14.63 -12.48 -11.52
N LYS A 115 14.06 -11.26 -11.58
CA LYS A 115 14.83 -10.01 -11.72
C LYS A 115 14.94 -9.28 -10.38
N GLU A 116 16.08 -8.63 -10.18
CA GLU A 116 16.32 -7.79 -9.00
C GLU A 116 15.68 -6.40 -9.13
N ASP A 117 15.41 -5.98 -10.35
CA ASP A 117 14.79 -4.70 -10.68
C ASP A 117 13.38 -4.90 -11.22
N LEU A 118 12.40 -4.37 -10.50
CA LEU A 118 10.99 -4.36 -10.87
C LEU A 118 10.51 -3.02 -11.43
N THR A 119 11.37 -2.02 -11.50
CA THR A 119 11.02 -0.62 -11.84
C THR A 119 10.15 -0.47 -13.09
N PRO A 120 10.32 -1.26 -14.18
CA PRO A 120 9.47 -1.14 -15.36
C PRO A 120 7.99 -1.53 -15.10
N PHE A 121 7.70 -2.26 -14.02
CA PHE A 121 6.36 -2.79 -13.72
C PHE A 121 5.85 -2.35 -12.36
N ILE A 122 6.71 -2.32 -11.36
CA ILE A 122 6.39 -1.91 -10.00
C ILE A 122 7.51 -1.01 -9.50
N HIS A 123 7.20 0.26 -9.34
CA HIS A 123 8.16 1.25 -8.88
C HIS A 123 8.30 1.17 -7.36
N LEU A 124 9.24 0.36 -6.90
CA LEU A 124 9.58 0.27 -5.48
C LEU A 124 10.40 1.50 -5.08
N GLN A 125 9.83 2.34 -4.22
CA GLN A 125 10.49 3.58 -3.78
C GLN A 125 10.25 3.86 -2.30
N HIS A 126 11.16 4.63 -1.71
CA HIS A 126 11.02 5.22 -0.39
C HIS A 126 11.60 6.64 -0.41
N HIS A 127 10.78 7.65 -0.11
CA HIS A 127 11.16 9.07 -0.19
C HIS A 127 11.84 9.45 -1.53
N GLN A 128 11.25 9.01 -2.64
CA GLN A 128 11.76 9.23 -4.02
C GLN A 128 13.10 8.52 -4.32
N GLN A 129 13.56 7.63 -3.47
CA GLN A 129 14.71 6.76 -3.75
C GLN A 129 14.21 5.41 -4.25
N GLU A 130 14.70 4.99 -5.39
CA GLU A 130 14.39 3.68 -5.96
C GLU A 130 15.00 2.57 -5.11
N LEU A 131 14.25 1.49 -4.95
CA LEU A 131 14.66 0.30 -4.21
C LEU A 131 14.75 -0.88 -5.16
N THR A 132 15.73 -1.72 -4.93
CA THR A 132 15.92 -2.99 -5.67
C THR A 132 15.76 -4.18 -4.74
N LEU A 133 15.58 -5.37 -5.30
CA LEU A 133 15.52 -6.62 -4.55
C LEU A 133 16.90 -7.25 -4.32
N LYS A 134 17.96 -6.54 -4.69
CA LYS A 134 19.35 -7.02 -4.63
C LYS A 134 19.80 -7.30 -3.19
N ASP A 135 19.41 -6.44 -2.27
CA ASP A 135 19.87 -6.51 -0.88
C ASP A 135 18.96 -7.39 0.01
N GLY A 136 17.89 -7.98 -0.55
CA GLY A 136 17.00 -8.88 0.14
C GLY A 136 15.51 -8.51 0.00
N VAL A 137 14.76 -8.76 1.08
CA VAL A 137 13.30 -8.61 1.08
C VAL A 137 12.87 -7.16 1.25
N VAL A 138 11.99 -6.69 0.36
CA VAL A 138 11.34 -5.37 0.46
C VAL A 138 9.89 -5.56 0.89
N ILE A 139 9.46 -4.86 1.92
CA ILE A 139 8.09 -4.91 2.42
C ILE A 139 7.42 -3.55 2.32
N THR A 140 6.08 -3.53 2.24
CA THR A 140 5.35 -2.27 2.20
C THR A 140 5.30 -1.57 3.57
N ALA A 141 5.30 -0.25 3.59
CA ALA A 141 5.35 0.57 4.82
C ALA A 141 4.22 0.23 5.81
N LYS A 142 3.02 -0.03 5.31
CA LYS A 142 1.89 -0.43 6.17
C LYS A 142 2.11 -1.80 6.81
N LEU A 143 2.65 -2.76 6.06
CA LEU A 143 3.01 -4.08 6.59
C LEU A 143 4.09 -3.96 7.67
N ALA A 144 5.13 -3.16 7.43
CA ALA A 144 6.16 -2.87 8.42
C ALA A 144 5.59 -2.28 9.72
N GLN A 145 4.65 -1.33 9.60
CA GLN A 145 3.95 -0.73 10.73
C GLN A 145 3.12 -1.76 11.53
N LEU A 146 2.38 -2.63 10.84
CA LEU A 146 1.54 -3.67 11.47
C LEU A 146 2.40 -4.71 12.19
N ALA A 147 3.46 -5.16 11.54
CA ALA A 147 4.40 -6.11 12.11
C ALA A 147 5.28 -5.50 13.22
N GLY A 148 5.43 -4.17 13.23
CA GLY A 148 6.31 -3.47 14.17
C GLY A 148 7.79 -3.65 13.85
N VAL A 149 8.13 -3.89 12.56
CA VAL A 149 9.50 -4.14 12.11
C VAL A 149 10.07 -2.94 11.35
N LYS A 150 11.38 -2.80 11.40
CA LYS A 150 12.15 -1.77 10.72
C LYS A 150 13.14 -2.42 9.75
N VAL A 151 13.75 -1.60 8.88
CA VAL A 151 14.87 -2.04 8.03
C VAL A 151 15.96 -2.69 8.88
N GLY A 152 16.47 -3.82 8.43
CA GLY A 152 17.47 -4.65 9.12
C GLY A 152 16.89 -5.63 10.14
N GLN A 153 15.62 -5.52 10.52
CA GLN A 153 14.94 -6.45 11.41
C GLN A 153 14.29 -7.61 10.65
N THR A 154 13.82 -8.60 11.38
CA THR A 154 13.25 -9.83 10.85
C THR A 154 11.73 -9.79 10.94
N LEU A 155 11.05 -10.16 9.86
CA LEU A 155 9.62 -10.42 9.79
C LEU A 155 9.40 -11.93 9.66
N GLU A 156 8.63 -12.49 10.58
CA GLU A 156 8.23 -13.90 10.49
C GLU A 156 6.99 -14.08 9.61
N ILE A 157 7.11 -14.93 8.59
CA ILE A 157 6.00 -15.32 7.69
C ILE A 157 6.03 -16.83 7.50
N GLU A 158 4.91 -17.51 7.77
CA GLU A 158 4.77 -18.98 7.66
C GLU A 158 5.89 -19.75 8.40
N GLY A 159 6.29 -19.26 9.58
CA GLY A 159 7.37 -19.88 10.36
C GLY A 159 8.77 -19.68 9.78
N LYS A 160 8.92 -18.82 8.78
CA LYS A 160 10.21 -18.43 8.20
C LYS A 160 10.55 -16.99 8.55
N GLU A 161 11.81 -16.75 8.80
CA GLU A 161 12.35 -15.43 9.12
C GLU A 161 12.83 -14.71 7.87
N LEU A 162 12.20 -13.58 7.55
CA LEU A 162 12.52 -12.72 6.41
C LEU A 162 13.25 -11.49 6.91
N LYS A 163 14.52 -11.34 6.57
CA LYS A 163 15.28 -10.13 6.88
C LYS A 163 14.82 -8.98 5.96
N VAL A 164 14.27 -7.93 6.55
CA VAL A 164 13.77 -6.75 5.85
C VAL A 164 14.96 -5.90 5.40
N ALA A 165 15.23 -5.88 4.11
CA ALA A 165 16.29 -5.05 3.53
C ALA A 165 15.82 -3.60 3.33
N SER A 166 14.59 -3.41 2.88
CA SER A 166 14.02 -2.09 2.62
C SER A 166 12.51 -2.06 2.85
N ILE A 167 11.97 -0.85 3.04
CA ILE A 167 10.54 -0.61 3.21
C ILE A 167 10.08 0.32 2.10
N ALA A 168 9.17 -0.16 1.23
CA ALA A 168 8.64 0.59 0.10
C ALA A 168 7.33 1.31 0.44
N GLU A 169 7.11 2.45 -0.19
CA GLU A 169 5.82 3.15 -0.17
C GLU A 169 4.78 2.35 -0.93
N ASN A 170 3.57 2.27 -0.40
CA ASN A 170 2.43 1.66 -1.05
C ASN A 170 1.14 2.18 -0.44
N TYR A 171 0.10 2.34 -1.24
CA TYR A 171 -1.17 2.92 -0.80
C TYR A 171 -2.27 1.87 -0.60
N VAL A 172 -2.19 0.74 -1.31
CA VAL A 172 -3.20 -0.31 -1.29
C VAL A 172 -2.55 -1.69 -1.15
N GLY A 173 -3.03 -2.48 -0.19
CA GLY A 173 -2.56 -3.86 0.06
C GLY A 173 -1.26 -3.93 0.86
N HIS A 174 -0.91 -5.17 1.21
CA HIS A 174 0.30 -5.49 1.95
C HIS A 174 1.13 -6.45 1.10
N PHE A 175 2.32 -6.01 0.70
CA PHE A 175 3.16 -6.79 -0.18
C PHE A 175 4.52 -7.07 0.45
N ILE A 176 5.06 -8.24 0.08
CA ILE A 176 6.43 -8.66 0.31
C ILE A 176 7.02 -8.95 -1.06
N TYR A 177 8.04 -8.22 -1.44
CA TYR A 177 8.77 -8.40 -2.69
C TYR A 177 10.13 -9.03 -2.41
N MET A 178 10.52 -10.03 -3.18
CA MET A 178 11.81 -10.67 -3.07
C MET A 178 12.28 -11.23 -4.41
N SER A 179 13.59 -11.39 -4.56
CA SER A 179 14.16 -12.09 -5.69
C SER A 179 13.98 -13.60 -5.54
N GLN A 180 14.05 -14.33 -6.66
CA GLN A 180 14.03 -15.79 -6.64
C GLN A 180 15.13 -16.35 -5.74
N ALA A 181 16.34 -15.78 -5.80
CA ALA A 181 17.46 -16.21 -4.97
C ALA A 181 17.14 -16.08 -3.47
N SER A 182 16.53 -14.95 -3.05
CA SER A 182 16.11 -14.74 -1.67
C SER A 182 15.00 -15.72 -1.26
N TYR A 183 14.07 -15.99 -2.17
CA TYR A 183 12.99 -16.95 -1.92
C TYR A 183 13.53 -18.36 -1.70
N GLU A 184 14.40 -18.84 -2.61
CA GLU A 184 14.98 -20.19 -2.53
C GLU A 184 15.84 -20.37 -1.28
N GLN A 185 16.54 -19.35 -0.86
CA GLN A 185 17.32 -19.37 0.40
C GLN A 185 16.41 -19.52 1.63
N ILE A 186 15.22 -18.93 1.65
CA ILE A 186 14.32 -18.91 2.80
C ILE A 186 13.37 -20.12 2.79
N TYR A 187 12.76 -20.42 1.65
CA TYR A 187 11.69 -21.40 1.51
C TYR A 187 12.13 -22.71 0.85
N GLY A 188 13.29 -22.73 0.20
CA GLY A 188 13.73 -23.84 -0.65
C GLY A 188 13.28 -23.67 -2.11
N GLN A 189 13.66 -24.65 -2.96
CA GLN A 189 13.30 -24.59 -4.38
C GLN A 189 11.77 -24.53 -4.56
N LEU A 190 11.32 -23.71 -5.52
CA LEU A 190 9.94 -23.74 -5.97
C LEU A 190 9.61 -25.13 -6.51
N ALA A 191 8.55 -25.74 -6.00
CA ALA A 191 7.96 -26.90 -6.66
C ALA A 191 7.46 -26.44 -8.04
N GLN A 192 8.03 -27.02 -9.10
CA GLN A 192 7.61 -26.78 -10.48
C GLN A 192 6.19 -27.29 -10.72
#